data_9ba5814b796a180dcfb80c82159c7445
#
_entry.id   9ba5814b796a180dcfb80c82159c7445
#
_cell.length_a   1.000
_cell.length_b   1.000
_cell.length_c   1.000
_cell.angle_alpha   90.00
_cell.angle_beta   90.00
_cell.angle_gamma   90.00
#
_symmetry.space_group_name_H-M   'P 1'
#
loop_
_entity.id
_entity.type
_entity.pdbx_description
1 polymer ?
#
loop_
_entity_poly.entity_id
_entity_poly.type
_entity_poly.pdbx_seq_one_letter_code
_entity_poly.pdbx_strand_id
1 'polypeptide(L)'
;MALVVNDRVKETTTTTGTGTVNLGGAQTNFETFVAGVGNSNTTYYAIVHRSAAEFEIGLGTITDASPDTLARTTIISSSNSDSAVNFSAGTKDVFCTLPASKAVFEDASSDVTLPNDLVLGSDSSVLKFGADSDTTITHTADTGLTTNRDFTIGDDLTVEGGVIDLKTNSGSRAQLKLYCESGNAHAQK
;
A
#
# COMPACT_ATOMS: atom_id res chain seq x y z
N MET A 1 2.54 16.20 7.47
CA MET A 1 2.39 15.93 6.03
C MET A 1 1.93 14.48 5.89
N ALA A 2 0.74 14.24 5.40
CA ALA A 2 0.18 12.92 5.15
C ALA A 2 0.02 12.71 3.64
N LEU A 3 0.07 11.45 3.17
CA LEU A 3 -0.40 11.09 1.84
C LEU A 3 -1.92 10.89 1.91
N VAL A 4 -2.66 11.69 1.17
CA VAL A 4 -4.13 11.66 1.12
C VAL A 4 -4.56 11.45 -0.33
N VAL A 5 -5.33 10.40 -0.58
CA VAL A 5 -6.02 10.17 -1.85
C VAL A 5 -7.51 10.24 -1.56
N ASN A 6 -8.23 11.09 -2.27
CA ASN A 6 -9.65 11.30 -2.03
C ASN A 6 -10.43 11.35 -3.34
N ASP A 7 -11.71 11.02 -3.26
CA ASP A 7 -12.61 11.01 -4.40
C ASP A 7 -13.09 12.42 -4.76
N ARG A 8 -13.40 12.62 -6.05
CA ARG A 8 -14.04 13.84 -6.53
C ARG A 8 -13.24 15.14 -6.30
N VAL A 9 -11.91 15.04 -6.22
CA VAL A 9 -11.03 16.21 -6.18
C VAL A 9 -10.57 16.54 -7.60
N LYS A 10 -11.02 17.67 -8.13
CA LYS A 10 -10.68 18.11 -9.49
C LYS A 10 -10.77 19.62 -9.62
N GLU A 11 -9.71 20.20 -10.12
CA GLU A 11 -9.60 21.60 -10.48
C GLU A 11 -9.07 21.78 -11.92
N THR A 12 -8.89 23.00 -12.36
CA THR A 12 -8.19 23.31 -13.60
C THR A 12 -6.95 24.15 -13.31
N THR A 13 -6.05 24.19 -14.27
CA THR A 13 -4.92 25.14 -14.29
C THR A 13 -4.65 25.65 -15.69
N THR A 14 -4.14 26.87 -15.80
CA THR A 14 -3.57 27.44 -17.02
C THR A 14 -2.05 27.66 -16.88
N THR A 15 -1.47 27.30 -15.75
CA THR A 15 -0.02 27.45 -15.49
C THR A 15 0.80 26.72 -16.55
N THR A 16 1.84 27.36 -17.04
CA THR A 16 2.79 26.83 -18.02
C THR A 16 4.12 26.49 -17.35
N GLY A 17 4.97 25.74 -18.04
CA GLY A 17 6.31 25.43 -17.55
C GLY A 17 6.39 24.15 -16.71
N THR A 18 7.53 23.95 -16.06
CA THR A 18 7.87 22.75 -15.28
C THR A 18 7.66 22.93 -13.77
N GLY A 19 7.29 24.11 -13.30
CA GLY A 19 7.19 24.46 -11.88
C GLY A 19 5.89 24.03 -11.21
N THR A 20 5.68 24.57 -10.01
CA THR A 20 4.42 24.49 -9.27
C THR A 20 3.27 25.06 -10.09
N VAL A 21 2.12 24.40 -10.06
CA VAL A 21 0.93 24.86 -10.77
C VAL A 21 -0.04 25.58 -9.84
N ASN A 22 -0.63 26.67 -10.31
CA ASN A 22 -1.73 27.33 -9.63
C ASN A 22 -3.04 26.58 -9.91
N LEU A 23 -3.83 26.38 -8.89
CA LEU A 23 -5.12 25.72 -8.97
C LEU A 23 -6.24 26.75 -9.17
N GLY A 24 -7.15 26.47 -10.08
CA GLY A 24 -8.15 27.43 -10.56
C GLY A 24 -9.55 27.27 -9.94
N GLY A 25 -9.64 26.50 -8.85
CA GLY A 25 -10.89 26.23 -8.17
C GLY A 25 -11.61 24.96 -8.67
N ALA A 26 -12.50 24.44 -7.82
CA ALA A 26 -13.21 23.20 -8.05
C ALA A 26 -14.05 23.21 -9.33
N GLN A 27 -14.03 22.12 -10.06
CA GLN A 27 -14.94 21.91 -11.18
C GLN A 27 -16.34 21.55 -10.66
N THR A 28 -17.37 21.73 -11.48
CA THR A 28 -18.76 21.41 -11.11
C THR A 28 -18.86 19.98 -10.58
N ASN A 29 -19.45 19.81 -9.40
CA ASN A 29 -19.59 18.55 -8.67
C ASN A 29 -18.28 17.92 -8.15
N PHE A 30 -17.18 18.67 -8.12
CA PHE A 30 -15.93 18.27 -7.52
C PHE A 30 -15.56 19.16 -6.34
N GLU A 31 -14.56 18.76 -5.58
CA GLU A 31 -13.94 19.51 -4.50
C GLU A 31 -12.62 20.13 -4.93
N THR A 32 -12.16 21.15 -4.21
CA THR A 32 -10.79 21.66 -4.35
C THR A 32 -9.79 20.68 -3.73
N PHE A 33 -8.54 20.76 -4.15
CA PHE A 33 -7.47 20.00 -3.49
C PHE A 33 -7.31 20.39 -2.02
N VAL A 34 -7.48 21.65 -1.66
CA VAL A 34 -7.41 22.09 -0.26
C VAL A 34 -8.53 21.45 0.57
N ALA A 35 -9.75 21.36 0.03
CA ALA A 35 -10.86 20.74 0.75
C ALA A 35 -10.71 19.21 0.86
N GLY A 36 -10.34 18.54 -0.22
CA GLY A 36 -10.31 17.08 -0.27
C GLY A 36 -9.00 16.45 0.21
N VAL A 37 -7.87 17.14 0.07
CA VAL A 37 -6.54 16.64 0.44
C VAL A 37 -6.02 17.35 1.70
N GLY A 38 -6.26 18.65 1.80
CA GLY A 38 -5.81 19.48 2.91
C GLY A 38 -4.45 20.14 2.68
N ASN A 39 -4.27 21.29 3.34
CA ASN A 39 -3.05 22.06 3.27
C ASN A 39 -1.83 21.28 3.78
N SER A 40 -0.70 21.44 3.10
CA SER A 40 0.59 20.80 3.42
C SER A 40 0.60 19.26 3.33
N ASN A 41 -0.47 18.64 2.83
CA ASN A 41 -0.50 17.21 2.56
C ASN A 41 -0.03 16.89 1.15
N THR A 42 0.43 15.66 0.95
CA THR A 42 0.77 15.12 -0.36
C THR A 42 -0.39 14.33 -0.95
N THR A 43 -0.48 14.30 -2.27
CA THR A 43 -1.45 13.47 -2.99
C THR A 43 -0.88 13.00 -4.31
N TYR A 44 -1.40 11.90 -4.82
CA TYR A 44 -1.19 11.56 -6.22
C TYR A 44 -2.12 12.42 -7.09
N TYR A 45 -1.57 12.94 -8.17
CA TYR A 45 -2.31 13.79 -9.11
C TYR A 45 -2.12 13.33 -10.56
N ALA A 46 -3.05 13.71 -11.40
CA ALA A 46 -2.85 13.75 -12.84
C ALA A 46 -3.12 15.17 -13.34
N ILE A 47 -2.30 15.64 -14.27
CA ILE A 47 -2.50 16.85 -15.04
C ILE A 47 -2.61 16.45 -16.50
N VAL A 48 -3.71 16.85 -17.16
CA VAL A 48 -3.96 16.53 -18.58
C VAL A 48 -4.33 17.79 -19.34
N HIS A 49 -3.57 18.09 -20.38
CA HIS A 49 -3.88 19.24 -21.24
C HIS A 49 -5.07 18.91 -22.14
N ARG A 50 -6.07 19.83 -22.18
CA ARG A 50 -7.34 19.58 -22.92
C ARG A 50 -7.18 19.52 -24.45
N SER A 51 -6.13 20.13 -25.00
CA SER A 51 -5.95 20.27 -26.45
C SER A 51 -4.55 19.93 -26.98
N ALA A 52 -3.56 19.71 -26.09
CA ALA A 52 -2.23 19.25 -26.46
C ALA A 52 -2.01 17.82 -25.95
N ALA A 53 -1.11 17.08 -26.57
CA ALA A 53 -0.71 15.73 -26.13
C ALA A 53 0.27 15.79 -24.94
N GLU A 54 -0.12 16.54 -23.90
CA GLU A 54 0.67 16.76 -22.67
C GLU A 54 -0.07 16.20 -21.48
N PHE A 55 0.55 15.30 -20.75
CA PHE A 55 0.03 14.77 -19.47
C PHE A 55 1.17 14.51 -18.49
N GLU A 56 0.84 14.52 -17.22
CA GLU A 56 1.75 14.18 -16.12
C GLU A 56 0.98 13.54 -14.97
N ILE A 57 1.49 12.45 -14.45
CA ILE A 57 1.02 11.76 -13.26
C ILE A 57 2.15 11.77 -12.24
N GLY A 58 1.86 12.19 -11.02
CA GLY A 58 2.90 12.35 -10.02
C GLY A 58 2.39 12.36 -8.58
N LEU A 59 3.34 12.54 -7.67
CA LEU A 59 3.10 12.89 -6.28
C LEU A 59 3.40 14.38 -6.10
N GLY A 60 2.48 15.10 -5.46
CA GLY A 60 2.63 16.53 -5.24
C GLY A 60 2.16 16.97 -3.86
N THR A 61 2.55 18.18 -3.47
CA THR A 61 2.17 18.79 -2.20
C THR A 61 1.21 19.95 -2.44
N ILE A 62 0.11 19.99 -1.69
CA ILE A 62 -0.89 21.03 -1.75
C ILE A 62 -0.52 22.16 -0.80
N THR A 63 -0.67 23.38 -1.26
CA THR A 63 -0.54 24.59 -0.42
C THR A 63 -1.79 25.42 -0.55
N ASP A 64 -2.43 25.70 0.58
CA ASP A 64 -3.53 26.67 0.72
C ASP A 64 -2.93 28.08 0.59
N ALA A 65 -3.26 28.75 -0.46
CA ALA A 65 -2.76 30.07 -0.84
C ALA A 65 -3.83 30.82 -1.67
N SER A 66 -3.44 31.94 -2.28
CA SER A 66 -4.34 32.67 -3.19
C SER A 66 -3.57 33.04 -4.48
N PRO A 67 -3.71 32.23 -5.55
CA PRO A 67 -4.45 30.97 -5.66
C PRO A 67 -3.77 29.80 -4.94
N ASP A 68 -4.52 28.74 -4.65
CA ASP A 68 -3.99 27.48 -4.15
C ASP A 68 -2.98 26.88 -5.13
N THR A 69 -2.06 26.06 -4.63
CA THR A 69 -1.00 25.51 -5.48
C THR A 69 -0.76 24.02 -5.27
N LEU A 70 -0.30 23.36 -6.34
CA LEU A 70 0.21 21.99 -6.34
C LEU A 70 1.69 22.01 -6.75
N ALA A 71 2.59 21.70 -5.82
CA ALA A 71 3.99 21.46 -6.11
C ALA A 71 4.17 20.04 -6.67
N ARG A 72 4.81 19.91 -7.83
CA ARG A 72 5.06 18.64 -8.54
C ARG A 72 6.37 18.04 -8.04
N THR A 73 6.30 17.21 -6.98
CA THR A 73 7.50 16.76 -6.25
C THR A 73 8.14 15.51 -6.81
N THR A 74 7.33 14.58 -7.34
CA THR A 74 7.83 13.35 -7.96
C THR A 74 6.98 13.02 -9.17
N ILE A 75 7.59 12.86 -10.32
CA ILE A 75 6.90 12.45 -11.53
C ILE A 75 6.91 10.93 -11.62
N ILE A 76 5.77 10.32 -11.89
CA ILE A 76 5.59 8.86 -12.01
C ILE A 76 5.49 8.46 -13.47
N SER A 77 4.70 9.22 -14.25
CA SER A 77 4.59 9.02 -15.69
C SER A 77 4.24 10.32 -16.37
N SER A 78 4.80 10.58 -17.54
CA SER A 78 4.51 11.81 -18.28
C SER A 78 4.73 11.68 -19.77
N SER A 79 4.16 12.62 -20.52
CA SER A 79 4.41 12.81 -21.96
C SER A 79 5.84 13.29 -22.27
N ASN A 80 6.66 13.54 -21.27
CA ASN A 80 8.05 13.97 -21.39
C ASN A 80 9.01 12.89 -20.87
N SER A 81 8.83 11.64 -21.29
CA SER A 81 9.68 10.50 -20.88
C SER A 81 9.85 10.41 -19.35
N ASP A 82 8.72 10.49 -18.64
CA ASP A 82 8.62 10.42 -17.17
C ASP A 82 9.41 11.51 -16.44
N SER A 83 9.72 12.59 -17.13
CA SER A 83 10.26 13.83 -16.57
C SER A 83 9.18 14.91 -16.46
N ALA A 84 9.45 15.97 -15.70
CA ALA A 84 8.50 17.07 -15.54
C ALA A 84 8.13 17.69 -16.91
N VAL A 85 6.84 17.78 -17.17
CA VAL A 85 6.32 18.35 -18.41
C VAL A 85 6.44 19.86 -18.38
N ASN A 86 7.01 20.42 -19.45
CA ASN A 86 6.97 21.85 -19.69
C ASN A 86 5.62 22.20 -20.37
N PHE A 87 4.57 22.28 -19.54
CA PHE A 87 3.22 22.50 -20.04
C PHE A 87 3.10 23.78 -20.86
N SER A 88 2.49 23.63 -22.01
CA SER A 88 2.16 24.75 -22.92
C SER A 88 0.96 25.57 -22.43
N ALA A 89 0.68 26.67 -23.11
CA ALA A 89 -0.49 27.51 -22.84
C ALA A 89 -1.79 26.75 -23.16
N GLY A 90 -2.81 26.98 -22.35
CA GLY A 90 -4.12 26.34 -22.45
C GLY A 90 -4.58 25.77 -21.13
N THR A 91 -5.85 25.34 -21.09
CA THR A 91 -6.45 24.76 -19.88
C THR A 91 -6.04 23.30 -19.73
N LYS A 92 -5.61 22.93 -18.53
CA LYS A 92 -5.35 21.55 -18.10
C LYS A 92 -6.31 21.18 -16.98
N ASP A 93 -6.81 19.94 -17.03
CA ASP A 93 -7.48 19.32 -15.90
C ASP A 93 -6.45 18.82 -14.91
N VAL A 94 -6.66 19.07 -13.61
CA VAL A 94 -5.86 18.59 -12.51
C VAL A 94 -6.77 17.82 -11.55
N PHE A 95 -6.47 16.56 -11.28
CA PHE A 95 -7.33 15.75 -10.43
C PHE A 95 -6.54 14.76 -9.58
N CYS A 96 -7.11 14.42 -8.41
CA CYS A 96 -6.58 13.37 -7.55
C CYS A 96 -6.81 12.01 -8.21
N THR A 97 -5.80 11.14 -8.21
CA THR A 97 -5.87 9.80 -8.79
C THR A 97 -4.94 8.87 -8.04
N LEU A 98 -5.25 7.57 -8.05
CA LEU A 98 -4.31 6.55 -7.59
C LEU A 98 -3.59 5.97 -8.83
N PRO A 99 -2.27 6.21 -9.00
CA PRO A 99 -1.53 5.64 -10.11
C PRO A 99 -1.54 4.11 -10.07
N ALA A 100 -1.69 3.48 -11.25
CA ALA A 100 -1.72 2.01 -11.34
C ALA A 100 -0.50 1.33 -10.71
N SER A 101 0.70 1.93 -10.83
CA SER A 101 1.93 1.45 -10.22
C SER A 101 1.97 1.55 -8.68
N LYS A 102 0.97 2.20 -8.06
CA LYS A 102 0.83 2.38 -6.61
C LYS A 102 -0.41 1.68 -6.05
N ALA A 103 -1.25 1.16 -6.93
CA ALA A 103 -2.43 0.39 -6.55
C ALA A 103 -2.08 -1.06 -6.26
N VAL A 104 -2.79 -1.65 -5.30
CA VAL A 104 -2.83 -3.10 -5.09
C VAL A 104 -4.09 -3.62 -5.77
N PHE A 105 -3.94 -4.56 -6.70
CA PHE A 105 -5.06 -5.11 -7.48
C PHE A 105 -4.81 -6.59 -7.78
N GLU A 106 -5.88 -7.30 -8.08
CA GLU A 106 -5.81 -8.68 -8.58
C GLU A 106 -5.28 -8.70 -10.03
N ASP A 107 -4.42 -9.65 -10.32
CA ASP A 107 -3.97 -9.93 -11.69
C ASP A 107 -4.96 -10.85 -12.45
N ALA A 108 -4.62 -11.25 -13.65
CA ALA A 108 -5.47 -12.12 -14.48
C ALA A 108 -5.68 -13.53 -13.90
N SER A 109 -4.89 -13.93 -12.92
CA SER A 109 -4.99 -15.20 -12.19
C SER A 109 -5.72 -15.05 -10.87
N SER A 110 -6.24 -13.86 -10.55
CA SER A 110 -6.84 -13.48 -9.26
C SER A 110 -5.85 -13.49 -8.09
N ASP A 111 -4.57 -13.29 -8.39
CA ASP A 111 -3.53 -13.15 -7.39
C ASP A 111 -3.23 -11.67 -7.09
N VAL A 112 -2.87 -11.37 -5.84
CA VAL A 112 -2.40 -10.06 -5.40
C VAL A 112 -0.90 -10.13 -5.11
N THR A 113 -0.10 -9.45 -5.92
CA THR A 113 1.35 -9.34 -5.73
C THR A 113 1.71 -8.04 -5.04
N LEU A 114 2.39 -8.13 -3.90
CA LEU A 114 3.01 -7.00 -3.22
C LEU A 114 4.50 -6.98 -3.58
N PRO A 115 5.02 -5.89 -4.19
CA PRO A 115 6.43 -5.83 -4.60
C PRO A 115 7.41 -5.71 -3.42
N ASN A 116 6.90 -5.39 -2.23
CA ASN A 116 7.62 -5.27 -0.97
C ASN A 116 6.84 -5.97 0.15
N ASP A 117 7.22 -5.71 1.38
CA ASP A 117 6.67 -6.33 2.57
C ASP A 117 5.17 -6.02 2.77
N LEU A 118 4.42 -6.99 3.29
CA LEU A 118 3.11 -6.76 3.88
C LEU A 118 3.29 -6.41 5.36
N VAL A 119 3.06 -5.15 5.72
CA VAL A 119 3.13 -4.69 7.10
C VAL A 119 1.72 -4.64 7.69
N LEU A 120 1.44 -5.54 8.63
CA LEU A 120 0.23 -5.52 9.44
C LEU A 120 0.54 -4.79 10.75
N GLY A 121 0.29 -3.47 10.80
CA GLY A 121 0.77 -2.58 11.85
C GLY A 121 -0.07 -2.55 13.14
N SER A 122 -1.04 -3.44 13.30
CA SER A 122 -1.86 -3.52 14.52
C SER A 122 -1.40 -4.66 15.42
N ASP A 123 -1.40 -4.44 16.73
CA ASP A 123 -1.11 -5.48 17.74
C ASP A 123 -2.15 -6.62 17.78
N SER A 124 -3.25 -6.46 17.05
CA SER A 124 -4.31 -7.47 16.90
C SER A 124 -4.46 -7.92 15.45
N SER A 125 -3.41 -7.81 14.65
CA SER A 125 -3.46 -8.18 13.22
C SER A 125 -3.71 -9.67 13.05
N VAL A 126 -4.59 -10.00 12.11
CA VAL A 126 -4.97 -11.37 11.79
C VAL A 126 -4.87 -11.59 10.28
N LEU A 127 -4.16 -12.63 9.87
CA LEU A 127 -4.19 -13.16 8.52
C LEU A 127 -5.16 -14.34 8.49
N LYS A 128 -6.21 -14.25 7.68
CA LYS A 128 -7.29 -15.25 7.59
C LYS A 128 -7.21 -16.02 6.29
N PHE A 129 -7.49 -17.32 6.35
CA PHE A 129 -7.50 -18.21 5.20
C PHE A 129 -8.83 -18.97 5.14
N GLY A 130 -9.29 -19.26 3.93
CA GLY A 130 -10.55 -19.93 3.67
C GLY A 130 -11.73 -18.96 3.55
N ALA A 131 -12.80 -19.39 2.87
CA ALA A 131 -14.00 -18.57 2.64
C ALA A 131 -14.74 -18.20 3.93
N ASP A 132 -14.68 -19.08 4.94
CA ASP A 132 -15.27 -18.90 6.27
C ASP A 132 -14.27 -18.33 7.30
N SER A 133 -13.01 -18.08 6.87
CA SER A 133 -11.93 -17.54 7.72
C SER A 133 -11.65 -18.42 8.96
N ASP A 134 -11.79 -19.73 8.83
CA ASP A 134 -11.65 -20.69 9.93
C ASP A 134 -10.18 -20.99 10.30
N THR A 135 -9.23 -20.63 9.44
CA THR A 135 -7.80 -20.73 9.69
C THR A 135 -7.18 -19.33 9.78
N THR A 136 -6.45 -19.06 10.85
CA THR A 136 -5.85 -17.75 11.07
C THR A 136 -4.41 -17.84 11.55
N ILE A 137 -3.60 -16.83 11.20
CA ILE A 137 -2.34 -16.49 11.84
C ILE A 137 -2.55 -15.14 12.51
N THR A 138 -2.38 -15.07 13.82
CA THR A 138 -2.65 -13.86 14.61
C THR A 138 -1.38 -13.40 15.30
N HIS A 139 -1.04 -12.10 15.18
CA HIS A 139 -0.09 -11.44 16.06
C HIS A 139 -0.80 -11.04 17.35
N THR A 140 -0.24 -11.45 18.49
CA THR A 140 -0.69 -11.00 19.80
C THR A 140 0.43 -10.17 20.42
N ALA A 141 0.11 -8.94 20.84
CA ALA A 141 1.08 -8.04 21.45
C ALA A 141 1.86 -8.72 22.57
N ASP A 142 3.18 -8.54 22.58
CA ASP A 142 4.12 -9.09 23.56
C ASP A 142 4.17 -10.64 23.67
N THR A 143 3.38 -11.36 22.86
CA THR A 143 3.30 -12.84 22.93
C THR A 143 3.88 -13.51 21.69
N GLY A 144 3.79 -12.87 20.52
CA GLY A 144 4.29 -13.38 19.25
C GLY A 144 3.21 -13.87 18.30
N LEU A 145 3.52 -14.90 17.51
CA LEU A 145 2.66 -15.40 16.45
C LEU A 145 1.92 -16.66 16.90
N THR A 146 0.59 -16.69 16.75
CA THR A 146 -0.25 -17.84 17.07
C THR A 146 -1.07 -18.29 15.86
N THR A 147 -1.30 -19.60 15.75
CA THR A 147 -2.26 -20.20 14.81
C THR A 147 -3.41 -20.81 15.58
N ASN A 148 -4.64 -20.73 15.05
CA ASN A 148 -5.82 -21.34 15.67
C ASN A 148 -6.02 -22.80 15.25
N ARG A 149 -5.20 -23.31 14.36
CA ARG A 149 -5.21 -24.69 13.85
C ARG A 149 -3.82 -25.30 13.96
N ASP A 150 -3.72 -26.58 13.63
CA ASP A 150 -2.44 -27.29 13.60
C ASP A 150 -1.46 -26.60 12.64
N PHE A 151 -0.21 -26.48 13.07
CA PHE A 151 0.87 -25.95 12.26
C PHE A 151 1.70 -27.14 11.74
N THR A 152 1.57 -27.45 10.46
CA THR A 152 2.31 -28.53 9.79
C THR A 152 3.45 -27.96 8.98
N ILE A 153 4.67 -28.45 9.23
CA ILE A 153 5.87 -28.14 8.43
C ILE A 153 6.13 -29.34 7.54
N GLY A 154 6.12 -29.14 6.22
CA GLY A 154 6.30 -30.21 5.23
C GLY A 154 7.73 -30.65 5.04
N ASP A 155 8.69 -29.97 5.67
CA ASP A 155 10.13 -30.23 5.61
C ASP A 155 10.72 -30.05 7.02
N ASP A 156 11.95 -29.61 7.19
CA ASP A 156 12.64 -29.50 8.46
C ASP A 156 12.17 -28.31 9.30
N LEU A 157 11.99 -28.49 10.62
CA LEU A 157 11.90 -27.43 11.61
C LEU A 157 13.24 -27.20 12.27
N THR A 158 13.87 -26.06 12.02
CA THR A 158 15.08 -25.63 12.73
C THR A 158 14.73 -24.57 13.77
N VAL A 159 15.14 -24.80 15.02
CA VAL A 159 15.00 -23.82 16.11
C VAL A 159 16.40 -23.42 16.57
N GLU A 160 16.81 -22.20 16.23
CA GLU A 160 18.11 -21.65 16.61
C GLU A 160 18.01 -20.79 17.88
N GLY A 161 18.82 -21.12 18.87
CA GLY A 161 18.99 -20.31 20.09
C GLY A 161 17.81 -20.34 21.08
N GLY A 162 16.91 -21.30 20.96
CA GLY A 162 15.71 -21.39 21.78
C GLY A 162 15.39 -22.80 22.26
N VAL A 163 14.22 -22.94 22.88
CA VAL A 163 13.67 -24.21 23.37
C VAL A 163 12.35 -24.48 22.65
N ILE A 164 12.13 -25.71 22.21
CA ILE A 164 10.79 -26.16 21.83
C ILE A 164 10.08 -26.61 23.10
N ASP A 165 9.13 -25.80 23.57
CA ASP A 165 8.32 -26.09 24.75
C ASP A 165 6.94 -26.61 24.34
N LEU A 166 6.71 -27.89 24.54
CA LEU A 166 5.46 -28.55 24.21
C LEU A 166 4.53 -28.51 25.43
N LYS A 167 3.60 -27.53 25.46
CA LYS A 167 2.62 -27.36 26.52
C LYS A 167 1.22 -27.70 26.04
N THR A 168 0.37 -28.18 26.93
CA THR A 168 -1.07 -28.34 26.72
C THR A 168 -1.85 -27.50 27.71
N ASN A 169 -2.93 -26.86 27.25
CA ASN A 169 -3.72 -25.92 28.06
C ASN A 169 -4.66 -26.59 29.09
N SER A 170 -4.84 -27.91 29.07
CA SER A 170 -5.79 -28.57 29.96
C SER A 170 -5.50 -30.06 30.09
N GLY A 171 -4.72 -30.45 31.05
CA GLY A 171 -4.63 -31.84 31.55
C GLY A 171 -4.27 -32.95 30.55
N SER A 172 -4.18 -32.64 29.27
CA SER A 172 -3.73 -33.55 28.22
C SER A 172 -2.22 -33.63 28.20
N ARG A 173 -1.64 -34.74 27.81
CA ARG A 173 -0.18 -34.89 27.71
C ARG A 173 0.32 -34.30 26.40
N ALA A 174 1.28 -33.39 26.45
CA ALA A 174 2.07 -33.06 25.28
C ALA A 174 2.87 -34.30 24.87
N GLN A 175 2.86 -34.65 23.59
CA GLN A 175 3.58 -35.82 23.06
C GLN A 175 4.51 -35.32 21.94
N LEU A 176 5.79 -35.64 22.06
CA LEU A 176 6.72 -35.62 20.95
C LEU A 176 6.78 -37.05 20.39
N LYS A 177 6.23 -37.26 19.18
CA LYS A 177 6.34 -38.54 18.45
C LYS A 177 7.39 -38.36 17.35
N LEU A 178 8.46 -39.08 17.46
CA LEU A 178 9.53 -39.12 16.45
C LEU A 178 9.29 -40.36 15.58
N TYR A 179 8.97 -40.16 14.32
CA TYR A 179 8.85 -41.24 13.33
C TYR A 179 10.09 -41.17 12.43
N CYS A 180 10.80 -42.28 12.33
CA CYS A 180 11.85 -42.44 11.35
C CYS A 180 11.40 -43.43 10.28
N GLU A 181 11.34 -43.00 9.04
CA GLU A 181 11.23 -43.91 7.92
C GLU A 181 12.59 -44.58 7.70
N SER A 182 12.68 -45.88 8.02
CA SER A 182 13.82 -46.76 7.83
C SER A 182 15.16 -46.35 8.49
N GLY A 183 15.39 -46.79 9.69
CA GLY A 183 16.70 -47.37 10.06
C GLY A 183 17.58 -46.64 11.04
N ASN A 184 17.42 -45.35 11.42
CA ASN A 184 18.28 -44.78 12.49
C ASN A 184 17.59 -43.66 13.25
N ALA A 185 16.80 -43.99 14.26
CA ALA A 185 16.44 -43.01 15.27
C ALA A 185 17.57 -42.83 16.27
N HIS A 186 18.31 -41.73 16.19
CA HIS A 186 19.19 -41.31 17.27
C HIS A 186 18.46 -40.30 18.17
N ALA A 187 17.83 -40.80 19.23
CA ALA A 187 17.50 -39.98 20.35
C ALA A 187 18.72 -39.87 21.25
N GLN A 188 19.49 -38.79 21.18
CA GLN A 188 20.50 -38.49 22.18
C GLN A 188 19.86 -37.83 23.40
N LYS A 189 20.20 -38.31 24.60
CA LYS A 189 19.81 -37.79 25.89
C LYS A 189 20.41 -36.41 26.15
#